data_a6c519b29ad0491d139189cb1d3bfe16
#
_entry.id   a6c519b29ad0491d139189cb1d3bfe16
#
_cell.length_a   1.000
_cell.length_b   1.000
_cell.length_c   1.000
_cell.angle_alpha   90.00
_cell.angle_beta   90.00
_cell.angle_gamma   90.00
#
_symmetry.space_group_name_H-M   'P 1'
#
loop_
_entity.id
_entity.type
_entity.pdbx_description
1 polymer ?
#
loop_
_entity_poly.entity_id
_entity_poly.type
_entity_poly.pdbx_seq_one_letter_code
_entity_poly.pdbx_strand_id
1 'polypeptide(L)'
;VKFNLDLAIKAALKLKETDPNRYSKLSLSDEEVLAWHSLRDNLKECRDPQTGRYLPDETFTRLEPVDIKTLKTDDGASYHHVCFDRLQRYQVIKQADTLLLMSRLPKKFTSEERLNAWEDFEPCCLHDSTLSFASHALFAAQNGLQEAAEKYFKKALYLDLHEIMNNTGKEGLHLACLGETWSSIFFGFLGANFDGDTPAFSPAL
;
A
#
# COMPACT_ATOMS: atom_id res chain seq x y z
N VAL A 1 -6.26 -1.70 -9.76
CA VAL A 1 -7.22 -2.07 -10.82
C VAL A 1 -6.53 -2.76 -11.98
N LYS A 2 -5.48 -2.19 -12.65
CA LYS A 2 -4.77 -2.83 -13.78
C LYS A 2 -4.35 -4.27 -13.50
N PHE A 3 -3.73 -4.53 -12.35
CA PHE A 3 -3.30 -5.87 -11.94
C PHE A 3 -4.47 -6.86 -11.87
N ASN A 4 -5.59 -6.44 -11.28
CA ASN A 4 -6.77 -7.30 -11.16
C ASN A 4 -7.40 -7.60 -12.52
N LEU A 5 -7.44 -6.62 -13.43
CA LEU A 5 -7.90 -6.83 -14.80
C LEU A 5 -6.98 -7.79 -15.56
N ASP A 6 -5.65 -7.62 -15.45
CA ASP A 6 -4.67 -8.55 -16.04
C ASP A 6 -4.90 -9.99 -15.55
N LEU A 7 -5.12 -10.16 -14.25
CA LEU A 7 -5.35 -11.49 -13.66
C LEU A 7 -6.69 -12.08 -14.14
N ALA A 8 -7.75 -11.27 -14.13
CA ALA A 8 -9.08 -11.70 -14.60
C ALA A 8 -9.06 -12.13 -16.07
N ILE A 9 -8.42 -11.33 -16.94
CA ILE A 9 -8.26 -11.66 -18.37
C ILE A 9 -7.51 -12.97 -18.55
N LYS A 10 -6.35 -13.12 -17.89
CA LYS A 10 -5.56 -14.36 -17.97
C LYS A 10 -6.33 -15.58 -17.47
N ALA A 11 -7.04 -15.41 -16.35
CA ALA A 11 -7.86 -16.49 -15.79
C ALA A 11 -9.02 -16.89 -16.72
N ALA A 12 -9.73 -15.92 -17.30
CA ALA A 12 -10.82 -16.15 -18.24
C ALA A 12 -10.34 -16.88 -19.49
N LEU A 13 -9.25 -16.41 -20.12
CA LEU A 13 -8.68 -17.04 -21.32
C LEU A 13 -8.19 -18.47 -21.02
N LYS A 14 -7.47 -18.66 -19.91
CA LYS A 14 -7.00 -19.99 -19.49
C LYS A 14 -8.16 -20.94 -19.22
N LEU A 15 -9.21 -20.48 -18.53
CA LEU A 15 -10.38 -21.29 -18.24
C LEU A 15 -11.14 -21.67 -19.53
N LYS A 16 -11.26 -20.73 -20.47
CA LYS A 16 -11.87 -20.99 -21.79
C LYS A 16 -11.17 -22.11 -22.55
N GLU A 17 -9.84 -22.17 -22.47
CA GLU A 17 -8.99 -23.18 -23.10
C GLU A 17 -9.04 -24.52 -22.35
N THR A 18 -8.92 -24.50 -21.00
CA THR A 18 -8.72 -25.74 -20.20
C THR A 18 -10.02 -26.39 -19.74
N ASP A 19 -11.10 -25.61 -19.53
CA ASP A 19 -12.42 -26.10 -19.11
C ASP A 19 -13.54 -25.23 -19.71
N PRO A 20 -13.88 -25.43 -21.02
CA PRO A 20 -14.93 -24.66 -21.70
C PRO A 20 -16.32 -24.81 -21.06
N ASN A 21 -16.60 -25.95 -20.44
CA ASN A 21 -17.88 -26.18 -19.75
C ASN A 21 -18.02 -25.30 -18.50
N ARG A 22 -16.93 -25.12 -17.74
CA ARG A 22 -16.91 -24.23 -16.59
C ARG A 22 -16.91 -22.76 -17.02
N TYR A 23 -16.19 -22.42 -18.09
CA TYR A 23 -16.21 -21.09 -18.68
C TYR A 23 -17.62 -20.65 -19.07
N SER A 24 -18.38 -21.53 -19.78
CA SER A 24 -19.75 -21.23 -20.19
C SER A 24 -20.72 -20.94 -19.04
N LYS A 25 -20.48 -21.54 -17.85
CA LYS A 25 -21.29 -21.30 -16.65
C LYS A 25 -21.05 -19.90 -16.03
N LEU A 26 -19.96 -19.24 -16.38
CA LEU A 26 -19.69 -17.86 -15.91
C LEU A 26 -20.47 -16.81 -16.69
N SER A 27 -21.10 -17.20 -17.81
CA SER A 27 -21.83 -16.28 -18.71
C SER A 27 -20.98 -15.11 -19.21
N LEU A 28 -19.66 -15.31 -19.31
CA LEU A 28 -18.74 -14.31 -19.86
C LEU A 28 -18.80 -14.34 -21.39
N SER A 29 -18.91 -13.14 -21.99
CA SER A 29 -18.78 -13.00 -23.43
C SER A 29 -17.36 -12.60 -23.85
N ASP A 30 -17.01 -12.83 -25.10
CA ASP A 30 -15.72 -12.39 -25.64
C ASP A 30 -15.64 -10.86 -25.69
N GLU A 31 -16.75 -10.19 -25.94
CA GLU A 31 -16.85 -8.73 -25.91
C GLU A 31 -16.58 -8.17 -24.52
N GLU A 32 -17.04 -8.84 -23.45
CA GLU A 32 -16.76 -8.44 -22.08
C GLU A 32 -15.27 -8.55 -21.77
N VAL A 33 -14.62 -9.65 -22.14
CA VAL A 33 -13.18 -9.83 -21.96
C VAL A 33 -12.38 -8.80 -22.76
N LEU A 34 -12.80 -8.46 -23.98
CA LEU A 34 -12.20 -7.39 -24.79
C LEU A 34 -12.40 -6.03 -24.14
N ALA A 35 -13.55 -5.76 -23.53
CA ALA A 35 -13.79 -4.53 -22.78
C ALA A 35 -12.85 -4.41 -21.56
N TRP A 36 -12.55 -5.50 -20.87
CA TRP A 36 -11.56 -5.52 -19.79
C TRP A 36 -10.15 -5.18 -20.30
N HIS A 37 -9.74 -5.67 -21.46
CA HIS A 37 -8.48 -5.29 -22.11
C HIS A 37 -8.44 -3.78 -22.37
N SER A 38 -9.48 -3.25 -23.01
CA SER A 38 -9.57 -1.82 -23.31
C SER A 38 -9.55 -0.96 -22.05
N LEU A 39 -10.30 -1.35 -21.01
CA LEU A 39 -10.30 -0.66 -19.72
C LEU A 39 -8.92 -0.65 -19.08
N ARG A 40 -8.25 -1.82 -19.00
CA ARG A 40 -6.89 -1.93 -18.45
C ARG A 40 -5.90 -1.00 -19.16
N ASP A 41 -5.93 -0.98 -20.49
CA ASP A 41 -4.96 -0.22 -21.29
C ASP A 41 -5.20 1.30 -21.23
N ASN A 42 -6.45 1.71 -21.00
CA ASN A 42 -6.83 3.11 -20.86
C ASN A 42 -6.77 3.65 -19.42
N LEU A 43 -6.57 2.81 -18.40
CA LEU A 43 -6.36 3.28 -17.04
C LEU A 43 -5.04 4.04 -16.94
N LYS A 44 -5.12 5.29 -16.51
CA LYS A 44 -3.95 6.13 -16.25
C LYS A 44 -3.38 5.82 -14.88
N GLU A 45 -2.07 5.90 -14.76
CA GLU A 45 -1.37 5.98 -13.49
C GLU A 45 -1.24 7.43 -13.09
N CYS A 46 -1.44 7.72 -11.80
CA CYS A 46 -1.30 9.07 -11.30
C CYS A 46 0.18 9.38 -11.11
N ARG A 47 0.73 10.17 -12.02
CA ARG A 47 2.15 10.57 -12.00
C ARG A 47 2.27 12.07 -12.23
N ASP A 48 3.23 12.67 -11.56
CA ASP A 48 3.64 14.04 -11.82
C ASP A 48 4.15 14.17 -13.27
N PRO A 49 3.59 15.07 -14.08
CA PRO A 49 3.94 15.19 -15.49
C PRO A 49 5.36 15.72 -15.74
N GLN A 50 6.00 16.34 -14.74
CA GLN A 50 7.35 16.91 -14.86
C GLN A 50 8.41 15.91 -14.40
N THR A 51 8.17 15.20 -13.30
CA THR A 51 9.15 14.30 -12.68
C THR A 51 8.92 12.84 -13.00
N GLY A 52 7.71 12.45 -13.44
CA GLY A 52 7.29 11.07 -13.62
C GLY A 52 7.06 10.30 -12.31
N ARG A 53 7.26 10.93 -11.15
CA ARG A 53 7.04 10.32 -9.84
C ARG A 53 5.57 10.04 -9.59
N TYR A 54 5.27 9.01 -8.81
CA TYR A 54 3.90 8.69 -8.44
C TYR A 54 3.29 9.77 -7.54
N LEU A 55 2.01 10.04 -7.74
CA LEU A 55 1.21 10.94 -6.90
C LEU A 55 0.07 10.15 -6.23
N PRO A 56 -0.37 10.56 -5.03
CA PRO A 56 -1.54 9.95 -4.38
C PRO A 56 -2.83 10.16 -5.20
N ASP A 57 -2.96 11.35 -5.82
CA ASP A 57 -4.04 11.73 -6.70
C ASP A 57 -3.61 12.87 -7.65
N GLU A 58 -4.41 13.18 -8.67
CA GLU A 58 -4.11 14.19 -9.70
C GLU A 58 -4.07 15.62 -9.17
N THR A 59 -4.60 15.88 -7.99
CA THR A 59 -4.69 17.21 -7.39
C THR A 59 -3.64 17.47 -6.32
N PHE A 60 -2.92 16.44 -5.88
CA PHE A 60 -2.01 16.48 -4.74
C PHE A 60 -1.00 17.65 -4.82
N THR A 61 -0.40 17.86 -5.97
CA THR A 61 0.59 18.94 -6.17
C THR A 61 0.00 20.35 -6.11
N ARG A 62 -1.34 20.49 -6.14
CA ARG A 62 -2.05 21.77 -6.03
C ARG A 62 -2.39 22.11 -4.58
N LEU A 63 -2.25 21.14 -3.67
CA LEU A 63 -2.52 21.33 -2.25
C LEU A 63 -1.37 22.09 -1.59
N GLU A 64 -1.65 22.68 -0.43
CA GLU A 64 -0.66 23.44 0.34
C GLU A 64 0.35 22.50 1.02
N PRO A 65 1.65 22.67 0.81
CA PRO A 65 2.67 21.94 1.57
C PRO A 65 2.59 22.30 3.06
N VAL A 66 2.77 21.31 3.94
CA VAL A 66 2.74 21.55 5.39
C VAL A 66 3.70 20.61 6.10
N ASP A 67 4.35 21.09 7.16
CA ASP A 67 5.05 20.21 8.09
C ASP A 67 4.03 19.52 8.99
N ILE A 68 3.94 18.18 8.90
CA ILE A 68 2.99 17.39 9.67
C ILE A 68 3.13 17.57 11.19
N LYS A 69 4.29 17.95 11.68
CA LYS A 69 4.53 18.26 13.10
C LYS A 69 3.70 19.46 13.59
N THR A 70 3.24 20.31 12.68
CA THR A 70 2.32 21.41 13.00
C THR A 70 0.87 20.98 13.11
N LEU A 71 0.53 19.81 12.57
CA LEU A 71 -0.82 19.27 12.54
C LEU A 71 -1.10 18.31 13.69
N LYS A 72 -0.08 17.64 14.21
CA LYS A 72 -0.18 16.71 15.35
C LYS A 72 1.09 16.72 16.18
N THR A 73 0.93 16.53 17.47
CA THR A 73 2.02 16.59 18.45
C THR A 73 2.38 15.24 19.07
N ASP A 74 1.62 14.20 18.74
CA ASP A 74 1.78 12.84 19.25
C ASP A 74 1.53 11.79 18.14
N ASP A 75 1.60 10.53 18.47
CA ASP A 75 1.30 9.43 17.53
C ASP A 75 -0.21 9.14 17.39
N GLY A 76 -1.08 9.85 18.11
CA GLY A 76 -2.53 9.79 17.94
C GLY A 76 -2.98 10.30 16.57
N ALA A 77 -4.24 10.07 16.23
CA ALA A 77 -4.77 10.50 14.94
C ALA A 77 -4.84 12.03 14.82
N SER A 78 -4.44 12.57 13.67
CA SER A 78 -4.40 14.01 13.42
C SER A 78 -5.77 14.67 13.52
N TYR A 79 -6.86 13.94 13.23
CA TYR A 79 -8.22 14.46 13.35
C TYR A 79 -8.67 14.75 14.80
N HIS A 80 -7.90 14.35 15.81
CA HIS A 80 -8.08 14.80 17.19
C HIS A 80 -7.60 16.25 17.39
N HIS A 81 -6.72 16.76 16.53
CA HIS A 81 -6.11 18.09 16.65
C HIS A 81 -6.60 19.06 15.55
N VAL A 82 -6.87 18.55 14.35
CA VAL A 82 -7.27 19.33 13.19
C VAL A 82 -8.52 18.71 12.56
N CYS A 83 -9.53 19.52 12.25
CA CYS A 83 -10.74 18.99 11.61
C CYS A 83 -10.43 18.42 10.23
N PHE A 84 -11.15 17.36 9.87
CA PHE A 84 -10.93 16.58 8.67
C PHE A 84 -10.96 17.42 7.37
N ASP A 85 -11.92 18.35 7.26
CA ASP A 85 -12.03 19.23 6.10
C ASP A 85 -10.81 20.13 5.91
N ARG A 86 -10.14 20.49 6.99
CA ARG A 86 -8.92 21.28 6.94
C ARG A 86 -7.73 20.45 6.46
N LEU A 87 -7.63 19.20 6.88
CA LEU A 87 -6.57 18.28 6.46
C LEU A 87 -6.54 18.08 4.94
N GLN A 88 -7.71 18.09 4.28
CA GLN A 88 -7.83 17.94 2.82
C GLN A 88 -7.23 19.10 2.01
N ARG A 89 -6.83 20.19 2.64
CA ARG A 89 -6.18 21.32 1.96
C ARG A 89 -4.67 21.15 1.84
N TYR A 90 -4.10 20.22 2.57
CA TYR A 90 -2.65 20.06 2.69
C TYR A 90 -2.15 18.84 1.91
N GLN A 91 -0.88 18.91 1.50
CA GLN A 91 -0.16 17.77 0.93
C GLN A 91 0.16 16.74 2.02
N VAL A 92 -0.86 16.04 2.48
CA VAL A 92 -0.75 14.98 3.48
C VAL A 92 -1.52 13.75 3.01
N ILE A 93 -1.05 12.59 3.42
CA ILE A 93 -1.73 11.31 3.21
C ILE A 93 -2.10 10.68 4.55
N LYS A 94 -3.25 10.04 4.61
CA LYS A 94 -3.74 9.40 5.82
C LYS A 94 -2.86 8.21 6.23
N GLN A 95 -2.45 7.42 5.24
CA GLN A 95 -1.77 6.15 5.40
C GLN A 95 -0.94 5.80 4.14
N ALA A 96 -0.17 4.73 4.20
CA ALA A 96 0.80 4.33 3.18
C ALA A 96 0.20 3.57 1.98
N ASP A 97 -0.86 4.03 1.33
CA ASP A 97 -1.54 3.28 0.26
C ASP A 97 -0.61 2.93 -0.91
N THR A 98 0.15 3.90 -1.40
CA THR A 98 1.11 3.69 -2.51
C THR A 98 2.25 2.77 -2.10
N LEU A 99 2.81 2.96 -0.90
CA LEU A 99 3.90 2.11 -0.39
C LEU A 99 3.42 0.67 -0.19
N LEU A 100 2.19 0.50 0.33
CA LEU A 100 1.59 -0.83 0.49
C LEU A 100 1.37 -1.51 -0.87
N LEU A 101 0.86 -0.79 -1.87
CA LEU A 101 0.72 -1.31 -3.22
C LEU A 101 2.07 -1.80 -3.78
N MET A 102 3.12 -1.00 -3.63
CA MET A 102 4.47 -1.34 -4.08
C MET A 102 5.04 -2.55 -3.32
N SER A 103 4.74 -2.68 -2.03
CA SER A 103 5.13 -3.84 -1.23
C SER A 103 4.43 -5.13 -1.66
N ARG A 104 3.16 -5.04 -2.09
CA ARG A 104 2.37 -6.20 -2.56
C ARG A 104 2.69 -6.61 -3.99
N LEU A 105 3.17 -5.69 -4.81
CA LEU A 105 3.50 -5.92 -6.22
C LEU A 105 4.95 -5.49 -6.54
N PRO A 106 5.97 -5.94 -5.79
CA PRO A 106 7.33 -5.38 -5.87
C PRO A 106 7.95 -5.49 -7.27
N LYS A 107 7.60 -6.52 -8.03
CA LYS A 107 8.08 -6.73 -9.41
C LYS A 107 7.49 -5.77 -10.45
N LYS A 108 6.45 -5.00 -10.08
CA LYS A 108 5.83 -4.00 -10.98
C LYS A 108 6.49 -2.64 -10.91
N PHE A 109 7.39 -2.44 -9.96
CA PHE A 109 8.05 -1.17 -9.70
C PHE A 109 9.57 -1.35 -9.65
N THR A 110 10.30 -0.40 -10.20
CA THR A 110 11.75 -0.38 -10.07
C THR A 110 12.18 -0.01 -8.64
N SER A 111 13.43 -0.30 -8.27
CA SER A 111 13.97 0.11 -6.98
C SER A 111 13.97 1.63 -6.83
N GLU A 112 14.27 2.36 -7.91
CA GLU A 112 14.25 3.81 -7.96
C GLU A 112 12.83 4.35 -7.70
N GLU A 113 11.80 3.84 -8.38
CA GLU A 113 10.41 4.25 -8.15
C GLU A 113 9.97 4.01 -6.70
N ARG A 114 10.38 2.90 -6.09
CA ARG A 114 10.06 2.60 -4.69
C ARG A 114 10.76 3.56 -3.73
N LEU A 115 12.04 3.85 -3.93
CA LEU A 115 12.76 4.80 -3.07
C LEU A 115 12.22 6.23 -3.24
N ASN A 116 11.92 6.65 -4.46
CA ASN A 116 11.27 7.93 -4.73
C ASN A 116 9.90 8.03 -4.03
N ALA A 117 9.10 6.97 -4.05
CA ALA A 117 7.82 6.94 -3.35
C ALA A 117 7.99 7.04 -1.82
N TRP A 118 9.04 6.44 -1.26
CA TRP A 118 9.36 6.60 0.15
C TRP A 118 9.70 8.05 0.50
N GLU A 119 10.58 8.67 -0.28
CA GLU A 119 10.98 10.07 -0.10
C GLU A 119 9.79 11.04 -0.18
N ASP A 120 8.83 10.75 -1.08
CA ASP A 120 7.68 11.62 -1.30
C ASP A 120 6.56 11.40 -0.28
N PHE A 121 6.32 10.17 0.17
CA PHE A 121 5.11 9.84 0.95
C PHE A 121 5.35 9.65 2.45
N GLU A 122 6.54 9.21 2.88
CA GLU A 122 6.82 9.06 4.32
C GLU A 122 6.75 10.40 5.05
N PRO A 123 7.37 11.50 4.54
CA PRO A 123 7.36 12.78 5.25
C PRO A 123 5.98 13.44 5.36
N CYS A 124 5.04 13.11 4.49
CA CYS A 124 3.69 13.68 4.48
C CYS A 124 2.61 12.72 5.02
N CYS A 125 3.01 11.55 5.52
CA CYS A 125 2.08 10.57 6.06
C CYS A 125 1.68 10.89 7.50
N LEU A 126 0.37 11.07 7.72
CA LEU A 126 -0.19 11.36 9.04
C LEU A 126 -0.21 10.14 9.97
N HIS A 127 -0.11 8.93 9.44
CA HIS A 127 -0.28 7.68 10.17
C HIS A 127 -1.60 7.60 10.95
N ASP A 128 -2.68 8.13 10.37
CA ASP A 128 -4.02 8.15 10.97
C ASP A 128 -4.79 6.83 10.77
N SER A 129 -4.08 5.78 10.40
CA SER A 129 -4.61 4.42 10.25
C SER A 129 -3.77 3.46 11.06
N THR A 130 -4.41 2.54 11.74
CA THR A 130 -3.75 1.47 12.49
C THR A 130 -2.89 0.55 11.61
N LEU A 131 -3.16 0.49 10.30
CA LEU A 131 -2.34 -0.25 9.32
C LEU A 131 -1.05 0.48 8.92
N SER A 132 -0.96 1.78 9.15
CA SER A 132 0.09 2.61 8.55
C SER A 132 1.50 2.20 9.01
N PHE A 133 1.69 1.96 10.30
CA PHE A 133 3.01 1.60 10.84
C PHE A 133 3.49 0.25 10.30
N ALA A 134 2.63 -0.76 10.28
CA ALA A 134 2.98 -2.09 9.78
C ALA A 134 3.30 -2.07 8.27
N SER A 135 2.54 -1.30 7.48
CA SER A 135 2.79 -1.14 6.04
C SER A 135 4.11 -0.41 5.76
N HIS A 136 4.45 0.62 6.56
CA HIS A 136 5.75 1.29 6.47
C HIS A 136 6.90 0.36 6.87
N ALA A 137 6.73 -0.47 7.92
CA ALA A 137 7.72 -1.45 8.33
C ALA A 137 8.00 -2.47 7.22
N LEU A 138 6.93 -3.02 6.62
CA LEU A 138 7.04 -3.95 5.50
C LEU A 138 7.80 -3.33 4.33
N PHE A 139 7.37 -2.14 3.90
CA PHE A 139 7.99 -1.44 2.77
C PHE A 139 9.47 -1.14 3.03
N ALA A 140 9.77 -0.58 4.20
CA ALA A 140 11.13 -0.21 4.59
C ALA A 140 12.06 -1.43 4.63
N ALA A 141 11.62 -2.55 5.21
CA ALA A 141 12.38 -3.78 5.25
C ALA A 141 12.67 -4.33 3.83
N GLN A 142 11.67 -4.33 2.95
CA GLN A 142 11.83 -4.78 1.55
C GLN A 142 12.79 -3.91 0.72
N ASN A 143 13.05 -2.67 1.14
CA ASN A 143 13.89 -1.72 0.41
C ASN A 143 15.20 -1.37 1.13
N GLY A 144 15.59 -2.11 2.17
CA GLY A 144 16.85 -1.93 2.88
C GLY A 144 16.93 -0.68 3.77
N LEU A 145 15.78 -0.10 4.12
CA LEU A 145 15.67 1.07 5.00
C LEU A 145 15.59 0.61 6.46
N GLN A 146 16.66 0.03 6.97
CA GLN A 146 16.69 -0.74 8.22
C GLN A 146 16.19 0.06 9.44
N GLU A 147 16.70 1.26 9.67
CA GLU A 147 16.30 2.08 10.83
C GLU A 147 14.79 2.42 10.79
N ALA A 148 14.26 2.73 9.62
CA ALA A 148 12.85 2.98 9.43
C ALA A 148 12.01 1.72 9.62
N ALA A 149 12.49 0.58 9.11
CA ALA A 149 11.83 -0.71 9.28
C ALA A 149 11.67 -1.07 10.76
N GLU A 150 12.74 -0.96 11.54
CA GLU A 150 12.70 -1.22 12.99
C GLU A 150 11.81 -0.22 13.74
N LYS A 151 11.92 1.06 13.43
CA LYS A 151 11.10 2.13 14.04
C LYS A 151 9.62 1.84 13.88
N TYR A 152 9.19 1.58 12.64
CA TYR A 152 7.78 1.37 12.33
C TYR A 152 7.29 -0.01 12.79
N PHE A 153 8.14 -1.03 12.74
CA PHE A 153 7.81 -2.34 13.27
C PHE A 153 7.53 -2.31 14.78
N LYS A 154 8.37 -1.61 15.56
CA LYS A 154 8.14 -1.43 17.00
C LYS A 154 6.81 -0.71 17.27
N LYS A 155 6.49 0.35 16.52
CA LYS A 155 5.20 1.04 16.66
C LYS A 155 4.00 0.12 16.32
N ALA A 156 4.09 -0.66 15.25
CA ALA A 156 3.05 -1.61 14.87
C ALA A 156 2.86 -2.73 15.91
N LEU A 157 3.97 -3.28 16.43
CA LEU A 157 3.96 -4.34 17.45
C LEU A 157 3.29 -3.89 18.75
N TYR A 158 3.52 -2.65 19.17
CA TYR A 158 2.99 -2.09 20.41
C TYR A 158 1.70 -1.29 20.23
N LEU A 159 1.12 -1.23 19.03
CA LEU A 159 -0.02 -0.37 18.72
C LEU A 159 -1.16 -0.55 19.72
N ASP A 160 -1.62 -1.76 19.90
CA ASP A 160 -2.72 -2.08 20.82
C ASP A 160 -2.26 -2.25 22.28
N LEU A 161 -1.04 -2.74 22.50
CA LEU A 161 -0.51 -2.95 23.85
C LEU A 161 -0.24 -1.64 24.61
N HIS A 162 0.15 -0.60 23.89
CA HIS A 162 0.42 0.74 24.46
C HIS A 162 -0.62 1.77 24.05
N GLU A 163 -1.72 1.33 23.44
CA GLU A 163 -2.83 2.19 23.03
C GLU A 163 -2.38 3.43 22.23
N ILE A 164 -1.41 3.23 21.30
CA ILE A 164 -0.74 4.33 20.61
C ILE A 164 -1.71 5.27 19.88
N MET A 165 -2.79 4.73 19.31
CA MET A 165 -3.83 5.51 18.61
C MET A 165 -4.97 5.98 19.54
N ASN A 166 -4.92 5.69 20.84
CA ASN A 166 -5.95 6.03 21.84
C ASN A 166 -7.37 5.51 21.49
N ASN A 167 -7.46 4.37 20.81
CA ASN A 167 -8.74 3.82 20.36
C ASN A 167 -8.92 2.33 20.66
N THR A 168 -7.90 1.61 21.09
CA THR A 168 -7.97 0.16 21.37
C THR A 168 -9.03 -0.18 22.43
N GLY A 169 -9.14 0.63 23.48
CA GLY A 169 -10.15 0.45 24.53
C GLY A 169 -11.60 0.57 24.05
N LYS A 170 -11.85 1.29 22.94
CA LYS A 170 -13.19 1.49 22.35
C LYS A 170 -13.46 0.55 21.18
N GLU A 171 -12.47 0.32 20.33
CA GLU A 171 -12.61 -0.40 19.06
C GLU A 171 -12.16 -1.86 19.18
N GLY A 172 -11.43 -2.20 20.23
CA GLY A 172 -10.84 -3.53 20.42
C GLY A 172 -9.51 -3.68 19.66
N LEU A 173 -9.01 -4.92 19.58
CA LEU A 173 -7.76 -5.23 18.91
C LEU A 173 -7.86 -5.03 17.38
N HIS A 174 -6.84 -4.39 16.82
CA HIS A 174 -6.75 -4.11 15.38
C HIS A 174 -6.18 -5.30 14.62
N LEU A 175 -7.02 -6.31 14.33
CA LEU A 175 -6.61 -7.59 13.72
C LEU A 175 -5.87 -7.39 12.39
N ALA A 176 -6.26 -6.42 11.58
CA ALA A 176 -5.57 -6.13 10.33
C ALA A 176 -4.14 -5.59 10.55
N CYS A 177 -3.92 -4.78 11.59
CA CYS A 177 -2.58 -4.35 11.99
C CYS A 177 -1.73 -5.53 12.48
N LEU A 178 -2.29 -6.42 13.28
CA LEU A 178 -1.60 -7.63 13.75
C LEU A 178 -1.18 -8.51 12.56
N GLY A 179 -2.09 -8.74 11.59
CA GLY A 179 -1.79 -9.49 10.38
C GLY A 179 -0.72 -8.85 9.51
N GLU A 180 -0.75 -7.52 9.37
CA GLU A 180 0.26 -6.78 8.60
C GLU A 180 1.60 -6.72 9.33
N THR A 181 1.62 -6.65 10.66
CA THR A 181 2.83 -6.76 11.48
C THR A 181 3.50 -8.11 11.27
N TRP A 182 2.71 -9.20 11.24
CA TRP A 182 3.20 -10.52 10.88
C TRP A 182 3.74 -10.56 9.44
N SER A 183 3.04 -9.92 8.50
CA SER A 183 3.49 -9.79 7.11
C SER A 183 4.83 -9.06 7.00
N SER A 184 5.07 -8.07 7.87
CA SER A 184 6.36 -7.35 7.91
C SER A 184 7.51 -8.27 8.32
N ILE A 185 7.28 -9.21 9.23
CA ILE A 185 8.29 -10.22 9.59
C ILE A 185 8.56 -11.12 8.39
N PHE A 186 7.50 -11.70 7.81
CA PHE A 186 7.62 -12.77 6.85
C PHE A 186 8.07 -12.28 5.46
N PHE A 187 7.40 -11.26 4.92
CA PHE A 187 7.68 -10.71 3.59
C PHE A 187 8.67 -9.54 3.60
N GLY A 188 8.87 -8.90 4.75
CA GLY A 188 9.83 -7.82 4.96
C GLY A 188 11.16 -8.36 5.46
N PHE A 189 11.30 -8.58 6.76
CA PHE A 189 12.57 -8.93 7.39
C PHE A 189 13.14 -10.28 6.93
N LEU A 190 12.31 -11.32 6.78
CA LEU A 190 12.74 -12.61 6.23
C LEU A 190 12.84 -12.61 4.69
N GLY A 191 12.21 -11.64 4.02
CA GLY A 191 12.20 -11.54 2.57
C GLY A 191 11.66 -12.77 1.86
N ALA A 192 10.60 -13.39 2.41
CA ALA A 192 9.98 -14.58 1.84
C ALA A 192 9.35 -14.26 0.47
N ASN A 193 9.63 -15.11 -0.51
CA ASN A 193 9.11 -15.02 -1.86
C ASN A 193 8.60 -16.39 -2.32
N PHE A 194 7.39 -16.42 -2.89
CA PHE A 194 6.70 -17.63 -3.38
C PHE A 194 6.43 -17.58 -4.90
N ASP A 195 7.13 -16.74 -5.64
CA ASP A 195 6.91 -16.58 -7.09
C ASP A 195 7.47 -17.73 -7.94
N GLY A 196 8.21 -18.66 -7.34
CA GLY A 196 8.75 -19.85 -7.98
C GLY A 196 8.11 -21.12 -7.43
N ASP A 197 8.58 -22.28 -7.93
CA ASP A 197 8.14 -23.59 -7.48
C ASP A 197 8.55 -23.92 -6.04
N THR A 198 9.58 -23.23 -5.54
CA THR A 198 10.07 -23.37 -4.17
C THR A 198 10.11 -22.01 -3.48
N PRO A 199 9.75 -21.96 -2.18
CA PRO A 199 9.93 -20.74 -1.39
C PRO A 199 11.40 -20.28 -1.37
N ALA A 200 11.63 -19.00 -1.55
CA ALA A 200 12.95 -18.37 -1.42
C ALA A 200 12.90 -17.35 -0.28
N PHE A 201 14.06 -17.14 0.36
CA PHE A 201 14.23 -16.18 1.45
C PHE A 201 15.43 -15.28 1.16
N SER A 202 15.25 -13.98 1.36
CA SER A 202 16.30 -12.96 1.21
C SER A 202 16.22 -12.00 2.40
N PRO A 203 16.76 -12.41 3.57
CA PRO A 203 16.65 -11.63 4.79
C PRO A 203 17.21 -10.21 4.62
N ALA A 204 16.45 -9.22 5.06
CA ALA A 204 16.89 -7.84 5.19
C ALA A 204 17.57 -7.68 6.56
N LEU A 205 18.90 -7.86 6.60
CA LEU A 205 19.73 -7.72 7.79
C LEU A 205 20.62 -6.49 7.69
#